data_d58400de83d0febaeea66a9a7e368a68
#
_entry.id   d58400de83d0febaeea66a9a7e368a68
#
_cell.length_a   1.000
_cell.length_b   1.000
_cell.length_c   1.000
_cell.angle_alpha   90.00
_cell.angle_beta   90.00
_cell.angle_gamma   90.00
#
_symmetry.space_group_name_H-M   'P 1'
#
loop_
_entity.id
_entity.type
_entity.pdbx_description
1 polymer ?
#
loop_
_entity_poly.entity_id
_entity_poly.type
_entity_poly.pdbx_seq_one_letter_code
_entity_poly.pdbx_strand_id
1 'polypeptide(L)'
;MKRIISIIAIIIVSLSASAQTVNWRDVIMSRATPHLWAEFNINTVNDTYDRSAKYPLFETNGYCVIKNCKNTRMGLLLYHDALDEHAFYAYDLECPRCRDHGVRNAIHMLTYLIARCERCHSEYSGISNGAGTQVNCEQRYSLITYCVYVKGNKILVTDI
;
A
#
# COMPACT_ATOMS: atom_id res chain seq x y z
N MET A 1 49.60 -34.56 -48.98
CA MET A 1 48.26 -34.33 -48.39
C MET A 1 48.41 -33.39 -47.21
N LYS A 2 48.09 -32.13 -47.39
CA LYS A 2 48.16 -31.10 -46.34
C LYS A 2 46.79 -31.00 -45.67
N ARG A 3 46.68 -31.32 -44.38
CA ARG A 3 45.48 -31.15 -43.56
C ARG A 3 45.34 -29.69 -43.14
N ILE A 4 44.32 -29.02 -43.63
CA ILE A 4 43.92 -27.69 -43.18
C ILE A 4 43.09 -27.86 -41.95
N ILE A 5 43.60 -27.40 -40.81
CA ILE A 5 42.85 -27.34 -39.55
C ILE A 5 42.18 -25.99 -39.53
N SER A 6 40.84 -25.99 -39.76
CA SER A 6 40.02 -24.80 -39.58
C SER A 6 39.78 -24.59 -38.09
N ILE A 7 40.35 -23.54 -37.54
CA ILE A 7 40.03 -23.07 -36.17
C ILE A 7 38.77 -22.20 -36.29
N ILE A 8 37.66 -22.76 -35.87
CA ILE A 8 36.44 -21.99 -35.67
C ILE A 8 36.56 -21.24 -34.34
N ALA A 9 36.84 -19.95 -34.41
CA ALA A 9 36.79 -19.07 -33.25
C ALA A 9 35.32 -18.81 -32.91
N ILE A 10 34.83 -19.43 -31.84
CA ILE A 10 33.52 -19.16 -31.25
C ILE A 10 33.65 -17.83 -30.51
N ILE A 11 33.18 -16.76 -31.10
CA ILE A 11 33.02 -15.47 -30.42
C ILE A 11 31.77 -15.62 -29.52
N ILE A 12 32.00 -15.89 -28.25
CA ILE A 12 30.95 -15.79 -27.23
C ILE A 12 30.75 -14.29 -26.98
N VAL A 13 29.75 -13.73 -27.65
CA VAL A 13 29.25 -12.40 -27.29
C VAL A 13 28.45 -12.58 -26.01
N SER A 14 29.09 -12.30 -24.87
CA SER A 14 28.41 -12.16 -23.60
C SER A 14 27.52 -10.91 -23.69
N LEU A 15 26.26 -11.09 -24.08
CA LEU A 15 25.23 -10.10 -23.84
C LEU A 15 25.05 -9.99 -22.32
N SER A 16 25.79 -9.10 -21.70
CA SER A 16 25.45 -8.59 -20.39
C SER A 16 24.15 -7.80 -20.54
N ALA A 17 23.02 -8.50 -20.41
CA ALA A 17 21.74 -7.87 -20.17
C ALA A 17 21.88 -7.16 -18.81
N SER A 18 22.26 -5.89 -18.83
CA SER A 18 22.09 -5.03 -17.67
C SER A 18 20.59 -5.00 -17.43
N ALA A 19 20.15 -5.71 -16.39
CA ALA A 19 18.78 -5.62 -15.91
C ALA A 19 18.56 -4.15 -15.55
N GLN A 20 18.01 -3.37 -16.47
CA GLN A 20 17.55 -2.03 -16.17
C GLN A 20 16.53 -2.21 -15.05
N THR A 21 16.90 -1.78 -13.86
CA THR A 21 15.97 -1.71 -12.74
C THR A 21 14.91 -0.70 -13.14
N VAL A 22 13.79 -1.23 -13.64
CA VAL A 22 12.65 -0.41 -14.02
C VAL A 22 12.25 0.40 -12.80
N ASN A 23 12.34 1.72 -12.90
CA ASN A 23 11.93 2.61 -11.83
C ASN A 23 10.40 2.59 -11.79
N TRP A 24 9.82 2.05 -10.72
CA TRP A 24 8.36 1.99 -10.53
C TRP A 24 7.69 3.37 -10.71
N ARG A 25 8.36 4.44 -10.28
CA ARG A 25 7.89 5.81 -10.45
C ARG A 25 7.65 6.14 -11.93
N ASP A 26 8.61 5.80 -12.79
CA ASP A 26 8.51 6.09 -14.23
C ASP A 26 7.38 5.28 -14.86
N VAL A 27 7.18 4.03 -14.42
CA VAL A 27 6.08 3.18 -14.91
C VAL A 27 4.72 3.74 -14.51
N ILE A 28 4.56 4.18 -13.27
CA ILE A 28 3.30 4.74 -12.78
C ILE A 28 3.03 6.08 -13.46
N MET A 29 4.01 6.98 -13.49
CA MET A 29 3.87 8.31 -14.09
C MET A 29 3.66 8.28 -15.61
N SER A 30 4.02 7.18 -16.28
CA SER A 30 3.74 7.01 -17.71
C SER A 30 2.25 6.74 -18.01
N ARG A 31 1.47 6.33 -17.01
CA ARG A 31 0.04 5.99 -17.17
C ARG A 31 -0.87 7.18 -16.91
N ALA A 32 -0.64 7.88 -15.82
CA ALA A 32 -1.36 9.09 -15.44
C ALA A 32 -0.57 9.85 -14.35
N THR A 33 -0.88 11.13 -14.15
CA THR A 33 -0.32 11.89 -13.02
C THR A 33 -1.21 11.66 -11.80
N PRO A 34 -0.72 10.95 -10.76
CA PRO A 34 -1.53 10.69 -9.57
C PRO A 34 -1.74 11.98 -8.76
N HIS A 35 -2.92 12.12 -8.16
CA HIS A 35 -3.17 13.18 -7.18
C HIS A 35 -2.53 12.85 -5.84
N LEU A 36 -2.57 11.57 -5.44
CA LEU A 36 -1.88 11.05 -4.27
C LEU A 36 -0.56 10.41 -4.69
N TRP A 37 0.52 10.87 -4.07
CA TRP A 37 1.84 10.26 -4.12
C TRP A 37 2.49 10.37 -2.75
N ALA A 38 2.58 9.27 -2.02
CA ALA A 38 3.14 9.25 -0.67
C ALA A 38 4.07 8.05 -0.50
N GLU A 39 5.32 8.31 -0.11
CA GLU A 39 6.34 7.29 0.09
C GLU A 39 6.65 7.15 1.58
N PHE A 40 6.72 5.91 2.06
CA PHE A 40 7.01 5.58 3.45
C PHE A 40 8.08 4.50 3.56
N ASN A 41 8.78 4.49 4.67
CA ASN A 41 9.65 3.38 5.04
C ASN A 41 8.93 2.49 6.06
N ILE A 42 8.77 1.20 5.75
CA ILE A 42 8.03 0.23 6.55
C ILE A 42 8.56 0.18 7.99
N ASN A 43 9.87 0.23 8.16
CA ASN A 43 10.50 0.05 9.48
C ASN A 43 10.41 1.29 10.39
N THR A 44 10.18 2.48 9.81
CA THR A 44 10.25 3.74 10.58
C THR A 44 8.98 4.58 10.49
N VAL A 45 7.99 4.17 9.70
CA VAL A 45 6.76 4.94 9.51
C VAL A 45 6.00 5.15 10.82
N ASN A 46 5.93 4.14 11.67
CA ASN A 46 5.27 4.24 12.97
C ASN A 46 6.00 5.21 13.91
N ASP A 47 7.33 5.23 13.91
CA ASP A 47 8.11 6.16 14.73
C ASP A 47 7.83 7.63 14.37
N THR A 48 7.46 7.87 13.13
CA THR A 48 7.17 9.21 12.63
C THR A 48 5.71 9.62 12.83
N TYR A 49 4.77 8.71 12.58
CA TYR A 49 3.35 9.05 12.44
C TYR A 49 2.44 8.43 13.49
N ASP A 50 2.77 7.25 14.01
CA ASP A 50 1.89 6.49 14.92
C ASP A 50 2.68 5.67 15.95
N ARG A 51 3.42 6.33 16.81
CA ARG A 51 4.24 5.68 17.86
C ARG A 51 3.43 4.88 18.87
N SER A 52 2.14 5.16 18.97
CA SER A 52 1.23 4.49 19.88
C SER A 52 0.57 3.25 19.30
N ALA A 53 0.83 2.91 18.02
CA ALA A 53 0.29 1.70 17.42
C ALA A 53 0.75 0.47 18.19
N LYS A 54 -0.23 -0.33 18.62
CA LYS A 54 0.04 -1.57 19.38
C LYS A 54 0.75 -2.61 18.50
N TYR A 55 0.49 -2.57 17.20
CA TYR A 55 1.07 -3.46 16.18
C TYR A 55 1.67 -2.58 15.09
N PRO A 56 3.00 -2.34 15.11
CA PRO A 56 3.64 -1.48 14.12
C PRO A 56 3.65 -2.12 12.72
N LEU A 57 3.68 -1.30 11.69
CA LEU A 57 3.49 -1.71 10.29
C LEU A 57 4.49 -2.76 9.79
N PHE A 58 5.70 -2.82 10.34
CA PHE A 58 6.69 -3.83 9.95
C PHE A 58 6.36 -5.26 10.42
N GLU A 59 5.43 -5.41 11.37
CA GLU A 59 4.91 -6.70 11.82
C GLU A 59 3.69 -7.11 10.98
N THR A 60 3.49 -8.41 10.74
CA THR A 60 2.25 -8.93 10.15
C THR A 60 1.06 -8.57 11.05
N ASN A 61 -0.08 -8.20 10.45
CA ASN A 61 -1.22 -7.55 11.12
C ASN A 61 -0.89 -6.16 11.70
N GLY A 62 0.28 -5.61 11.41
CA GLY A 62 0.66 -4.28 11.84
C GLY A 62 -0.04 -3.19 11.03
N TYR A 63 -0.11 -2.00 11.60
CA TYR A 63 -0.70 -0.85 10.93
C TYR A 63 -0.01 0.45 11.33
N CYS A 64 -0.24 1.48 10.50
CA CYS A 64 0.16 2.84 10.80
C CYS A 64 -0.94 3.81 10.39
N VAL A 65 -1.36 4.68 11.30
CA VAL A 65 -2.32 5.75 11.05
C VAL A 65 -1.59 7.05 10.80
N ILE A 66 -1.71 7.59 9.59
CA ILE A 66 -1.06 8.82 9.15
C ILE A 66 -2.13 9.90 9.02
N LYS A 67 -2.29 10.68 10.09
CA LYS A 67 -3.17 11.86 10.08
C LYS A 67 -2.57 12.93 9.18
N ASN A 68 -3.41 13.69 8.50
CA ASN A 68 -2.97 14.80 7.64
C ASN A 68 -2.06 14.40 6.46
N CYS A 69 -2.19 13.18 5.94
CA CYS A 69 -1.53 12.83 4.70
C CYS A 69 -2.07 13.71 3.56
N LYS A 70 -1.16 14.37 2.84
CA LYS A 70 -1.53 15.28 1.75
C LYS A 70 -2.28 14.54 0.64
N ASN A 71 -3.31 15.16 0.09
CA ASN A 71 -4.14 14.62 -0.99
C ASN A 71 -4.96 13.37 -0.62
N THR A 72 -5.04 13.01 0.64
CA THR A 72 -6.07 12.13 1.17
C THR A 72 -7.26 12.95 1.68
N ARG A 73 -8.38 12.32 1.97
CA ARG A 73 -9.58 13.03 2.47
C ARG A 73 -9.47 13.35 3.95
N MET A 74 -9.01 12.40 4.77
CA MET A 74 -8.85 12.59 6.21
C MET A 74 -7.55 12.00 6.78
N GLY A 75 -6.70 11.47 5.94
CA GLY A 75 -5.47 10.78 6.31
C GLY A 75 -5.42 9.37 5.72
N LEU A 76 -4.45 8.60 6.12
CA LEU A 76 -4.14 7.29 5.55
C LEU A 76 -4.00 6.25 6.64
N LEU A 77 -4.62 5.09 6.45
CA LEU A 77 -4.36 3.87 7.18
C LEU A 77 -3.53 2.95 6.29
N LEU A 78 -2.32 2.65 6.69
CA LEU A 78 -1.51 1.58 6.12
C LEU A 78 -1.70 0.31 6.94
N TYR A 79 -1.82 -0.82 6.29
CA TYR A 79 -2.00 -2.12 6.92
C TYR A 79 -1.10 -3.18 6.26
N HIS A 80 -0.47 -4.02 7.07
CA HIS A 80 0.34 -5.15 6.63
C HIS A 80 -0.48 -6.43 6.73
N ASP A 81 -0.55 -7.19 5.65
CA ASP A 81 -1.36 -8.42 5.59
C ASP A 81 -1.00 -9.41 6.69
N ALA A 82 -2.01 -10.17 7.14
CA ALA A 82 -1.85 -11.17 8.17
C ALA A 82 -1.15 -12.45 7.70
N LEU A 83 -1.29 -12.75 6.40
CA LEU A 83 -0.93 -14.02 5.80
C LEU A 83 0.17 -13.89 4.74
N ASP A 84 0.36 -12.68 4.20
CA ASP A 84 1.35 -12.37 3.18
C ASP A 84 2.27 -11.24 3.64
N GLU A 85 3.49 -11.59 4.01
CA GLU A 85 4.51 -10.64 4.47
C GLU A 85 4.93 -9.59 3.42
N HIS A 86 4.49 -9.74 2.18
CA HIS A 86 4.76 -8.80 1.09
C HIS A 86 3.55 -7.96 0.70
N ALA A 87 2.38 -8.26 1.26
CA ALA A 87 1.14 -7.56 0.94
C ALA A 87 0.84 -6.44 1.94
N PHE A 88 0.62 -5.25 1.39
CA PHE A 88 0.22 -4.06 2.15
C PHE A 88 -1.00 -3.44 1.52
N TYR A 89 -1.86 -2.88 2.36
CA TYR A 89 -3.08 -2.18 1.96
C TYR A 89 -3.07 -0.74 2.46
N ALA A 90 -3.72 0.13 1.72
CA ALA A 90 -3.86 1.53 2.09
C ALA A 90 -5.31 1.99 1.95
N TYR A 91 -5.83 2.64 2.98
CA TYR A 91 -7.20 3.13 3.05
C TYR A 91 -7.22 4.59 3.44
N ASP A 92 -8.19 5.34 2.91
CA ASP A 92 -8.50 6.66 3.45
C ASP A 92 -9.12 6.52 4.85
N LEU A 93 -8.78 7.43 5.74
CA LEU A 93 -9.38 7.46 7.08
C LEU A 93 -10.82 8.01 7.07
N GLU A 94 -11.33 8.56 5.97
CA GLU A 94 -12.70 9.08 5.92
C GLU A 94 -13.72 7.95 6.05
N CYS A 95 -14.65 8.09 6.98
CA CYS A 95 -15.78 7.17 7.11
C CYS A 95 -16.74 7.32 5.93
N PRO A 96 -16.91 6.27 5.07
CA PRO A 96 -17.76 6.38 3.88
C PRO A 96 -19.23 6.63 4.21
N ARG A 97 -19.76 6.03 5.28
CA ARG A 97 -21.14 6.26 5.72
C ARG A 97 -21.37 7.68 6.18
N CYS A 98 -20.47 8.24 6.98
CA CYS A 98 -20.56 9.65 7.39
C CYS A 98 -20.51 10.58 6.18
N ARG A 99 -19.62 10.30 5.22
CA ARG A 99 -19.50 11.07 3.97
C ARG A 99 -20.80 11.09 3.17
N ASP A 100 -21.46 9.94 3.02
CA ASP A 100 -22.73 9.80 2.29
C ASP A 100 -23.83 10.66 2.93
N HIS A 101 -23.77 10.86 4.23
CA HIS A 101 -24.66 11.76 4.99
C HIS A 101 -24.12 13.21 5.10
N GLY A 102 -23.16 13.61 4.25
CA GLY A 102 -22.63 14.97 4.21
C GLY A 102 -21.76 15.35 5.42
N VAL A 103 -21.26 14.39 6.18
CA VAL A 103 -20.47 14.61 7.39
C VAL A 103 -19.09 14.02 7.23
N ARG A 104 -18.05 14.79 7.53
CA ARG A 104 -16.68 14.31 7.57
C ARG A 104 -16.34 13.76 8.96
N ASN A 105 -15.93 12.52 9.02
CA ASN A 105 -15.43 11.91 10.24
C ASN A 105 -14.43 10.79 9.92
N ALA A 106 -13.38 10.70 10.72
CA ALA A 106 -12.35 9.68 10.53
C ALA A 106 -12.75 8.37 11.22
N ILE A 107 -12.26 7.27 10.68
CA ILE A 107 -12.20 5.97 11.35
C ILE A 107 -10.92 5.87 12.20
N HIS A 108 -10.92 4.97 13.16
CA HIS A 108 -9.76 4.57 13.94
C HIS A 108 -9.74 3.04 14.07
N MET A 109 -8.58 2.48 14.36
CA MET A 109 -8.47 1.04 14.60
C MET A 109 -9.04 0.70 15.98
N LEU A 110 -10.08 -0.13 16.00
CA LEU A 110 -10.65 -0.70 17.22
C LEU A 110 -9.85 -1.93 17.66
N THR A 111 -9.53 -2.78 16.70
CA THR A 111 -8.64 -3.93 16.83
C THR A 111 -7.72 -3.98 15.61
N TYR A 112 -6.78 -4.93 15.56
CA TYR A 112 -5.95 -5.13 14.37
C TYR A 112 -6.73 -5.59 13.12
N LEU A 113 -8.01 -5.99 13.25
CA LEU A 113 -8.86 -6.44 12.13
C LEU A 113 -10.04 -5.53 11.83
N ILE A 114 -10.38 -4.61 12.75
CA ILE A 114 -11.60 -3.81 12.69
C ILE A 114 -11.27 -2.33 12.87
N ALA A 115 -11.68 -1.52 11.91
CA ALA A 115 -11.74 -0.08 12.06
C ALA A 115 -13.17 0.36 12.39
N ARG A 116 -13.32 1.44 13.16
CA ARG A 116 -14.61 1.96 13.62
C ARG A 116 -14.67 3.47 13.46
N CYS A 117 -15.85 3.96 13.12
CA CYS A 117 -16.17 5.37 13.17
C CYS A 117 -16.83 5.74 14.49
N GLU A 118 -16.27 6.65 15.26
CA GLU A 118 -16.83 7.08 16.56
C GLU A 118 -18.19 7.77 16.40
N ARG A 119 -18.43 8.42 15.28
CA ARG A 119 -19.65 9.19 15.09
C ARG A 119 -20.87 8.34 14.75
N CYS A 120 -20.75 7.46 13.75
CA CYS A 120 -21.87 6.64 13.28
C CYS A 120 -21.78 5.19 13.74
N HIS A 121 -20.76 4.85 14.49
CA HIS A 121 -20.46 3.52 15.03
C HIS A 121 -20.36 2.41 13.96
N SER A 122 -20.17 2.80 12.69
CA SER A 122 -19.91 1.82 11.62
C SER A 122 -18.59 1.13 11.85
N GLU A 123 -18.59 -0.18 11.71
CA GLU A 123 -17.41 -1.03 11.81
C GLU A 123 -17.06 -1.61 10.45
N TYR A 124 -15.80 -1.60 10.12
CA TYR A 124 -15.24 -2.07 8.85
C TYR A 124 -14.26 -3.20 9.12
N SER A 125 -14.51 -4.35 8.50
CA SER A 125 -13.64 -5.53 8.56
C SER A 125 -13.02 -5.83 7.20
N GLY A 126 -12.21 -6.90 7.12
CA GLY A 126 -11.51 -7.26 5.90
C GLY A 126 -10.41 -6.27 5.52
N ILE A 127 -9.91 -5.50 6.50
CA ILE A 127 -8.80 -4.58 6.31
C ILE A 127 -7.54 -5.36 5.92
N SER A 128 -7.40 -6.58 6.45
CA SER A 128 -6.30 -7.49 6.20
C SER A 128 -6.29 -8.14 4.80
N ASN A 129 -7.34 -7.98 4.02
CA ASN A 129 -7.45 -8.55 2.68
C ASN A 129 -7.86 -7.53 1.61
N GLY A 130 -7.70 -6.26 1.89
CA GLY A 130 -8.01 -5.18 0.96
C GLY A 130 -9.49 -4.81 0.84
N ALA A 131 -10.42 -5.50 1.52
CA ALA A 131 -11.85 -5.28 1.35
C ALA A 131 -12.39 -4.05 2.10
N GLY A 132 -11.98 -3.85 3.34
CA GLY A 132 -12.41 -2.71 4.16
C GLY A 132 -13.93 -2.51 4.19
N THR A 133 -14.71 -3.60 4.29
CA THR A 133 -16.18 -3.57 4.13
C THR A 133 -16.90 -3.42 5.47
N GLN A 134 -17.94 -2.59 5.51
CA GLN A 134 -18.79 -2.42 6.69
C GLN A 134 -19.50 -3.74 7.05
N VAL A 135 -19.57 -4.06 8.34
CA VAL A 135 -20.11 -5.34 8.83
C VAL A 135 -21.31 -5.20 9.75
N ASN A 136 -21.58 -4.02 10.30
CA ASN A 136 -22.63 -3.83 11.31
C ASN A 136 -23.84 -3.03 10.82
N CYS A 137 -24.17 -3.10 9.53
CA CYS A 137 -25.31 -2.40 8.94
C CYS A 137 -25.83 -3.16 7.71
N GLU A 138 -27.12 -3.01 7.40
CA GLU A 138 -27.75 -3.60 6.21
C GLU A 138 -27.19 -3.01 4.91
N GLN A 139 -27.02 -1.68 4.87
CA GLN A 139 -26.37 -1.00 3.76
C GLN A 139 -24.85 -1.03 3.96
N ARG A 140 -24.17 -1.76 3.11
CA ARG A 140 -22.73 -1.93 3.20
C ARG A 140 -21.98 -0.81 2.49
N TYR A 141 -21.05 -0.21 3.22
CA TYR A 141 -20.06 0.74 2.70
C TYR A 141 -18.68 0.07 2.68
N SER A 142 -17.83 0.50 1.77
CA SER A 142 -16.43 0.10 1.75
C SER A 142 -15.54 1.31 1.96
N LEU A 143 -14.43 1.13 2.67
CA LEU A 143 -13.38 2.14 2.79
C LEU A 143 -12.85 2.48 1.40
N ILE A 144 -12.42 3.72 1.22
CA ILE A 144 -11.70 4.12 0.01
C ILE A 144 -10.32 3.48 0.08
N THR A 145 -9.97 2.70 -0.95
CA THR A 145 -8.69 2.04 -1.09
C THR A 145 -7.76 2.83 -2.00
N TYR A 146 -6.48 2.73 -1.75
CA TYR A 146 -5.41 3.26 -2.59
C TYR A 146 -4.53 2.12 -3.11
N CYS A 147 -3.89 2.34 -4.25
CA CYS A 147 -2.91 1.41 -4.77
C CYS A 147 -1.62 1.46 -3.95
N VAL A 148 -1.05 0.29 -3.69
CA VAL A 148 0.18 0.15 -2.91
C VAL A 148 1.23 -0.58 -3.75
N TYR A 149 2.42 -0.03 -3.81
CA TYR A 149 3.58 -0.63 -4.45
C TYR A 149 4.70 -0.77 -3.43
N VAL A 150 5.27 -1.96 -3.33
CA VAL A 150 6.33 -2.26 -2.36
C VAL A 150 7.64 -2.54 -3.08
N LYS A 151 8.74 -1.95 -2.59
CA LYS A 151 10.10 -2.22 -3.07
C LYS A 151 11.07 -2.22 -1.90
N GLY A 152 11.51 -3.41 -1.49
CA GLY A 152 12.28 -3.59 -0.27
C GLY A 152 11.49 -3.08 0.94
N ASN A 153 12.09 -2.19 1.72
CA ASN A 153 11.45 -1.57 2.89
C ASN A 153 10.68 -0.26 2.59
N LYS A 154 10.40 0.03 1.32
CA LYS A 154 9.65 1.22 0.91
C LYS A 154 8.28 0.87 0.41
N ILE A 155 7.29 1.64 0.83
CA ILE A 155 5.91 1.62 0.33
C ILE A 155 5.66 2.93 -0.42
N LEU A 156 5.12 2.83 -1.63
CA LEU A 156 4.48 3.93 -2.33
C LEU A 156 2.97 3.73 -2.30
N VAL A 157 2.25 4.75 -1.91
CA VAL A 157 0.78 4.82 -1.98
C VAL A 157 0.36 5.84 -3.02
N THR A 158 -0.59 5.47 -3.87
CA THR A 158 -1.10 6.33 -4.95
C THR A 158 -2.58 6.02 -5.21
N ASP A 159 -3.27 6.94 -5.87
CA ASP A 159 -4.68 6.82 -6.27
C ASP A 159 -4.87 6.24 -7.70
N ILE A 160 -3.79 5.78 -8.33
CA ILE A 160 -3.80 5.16 -9.68
C ILE A 160 -2.93 3.90 -9.73
#